data_696ff57e9c8fb3dbb3572d0a194ef7e4
#
_entry.id   696ff57e9c8fb3dbb3572d0a194ef7e4
#
_cell.length_a   1.000
_cell.length_b   1.000
_cell.length_c   1.000
_cell.angle_alpha   90.00
_cell.angle_beta   90.00
_cell.angle_gamma   90.00
#
_symmetry.space_group_name_H-M   'P 1'
#
loop_
_entity.id
_entity.type
_entity.pdbx_description
1 polymer ?
#
loop_
_entity_poly.entity_id
_entity_poly.type
_entity_poly.pdbx_seq_one_letter_code
_entity_poly.pdbx_strand_id
1 'polypeptide(L)'
;MKYREELIKAMKWLGEKEDTMFLGQACKVSGHAISSTLNDVPLEKRIELPVFEEMQLGMSTGMSLEGYTTITMYPRFDFFILACNQLVNHLDKMEEMSKGDMKPRVIIRVAVGAKHPIDAGPQHTQNHTESFRKMLTNVNVVELIEP
;
A
#
# COMPACT_ATOMS: atom_id res chain seq x y z
N MET A 1 4.41 23.09 3.78
CA MET A 1 5.01 21.79 4.18
C MET A 1 5.32 20.98 2.92
N LYS A 2 6.39 20.18 2.94
CA LYS A 2 6.70 19.36 1.76
C LYS A 2 5.92 18.06 1.84
N TYR A 3 5.31 17.63 0.75
CA TYR A 3 4.55 16.38 0.63
C TYR A 3 5.25 15.15 1.27
N ARG A 4 6.56 15.00 1.03
CA ARG A 4 7.34 13.90 1.63
C ARG A 4 7.39 13.96 3.15
N GLU A 5 7.45 15.15 3.74
CA GLU A 5 7.49 15.33 5.21
C GLU A 5 6.18 14.86 5.85
N GLU A 6 5.05 15.15 5.21
CA GLU A 6 3.73 14.67 5.69
C GLU A 6 3.60 13.16 5.57
N LEU A 7 4.12 12.55 4.49
CA LEU A 7 4.17 11.10 4.39
C LEU A 7 5.01 10.46 5.52
N ILE A 8 6.16 11.04 5.86
CA ILE A 8 7.00 10.54 6.98
C ILE A 8 6.23 10.62 8.30
N LYS A 9 5.58 11.75 8.57
CA LYS A 9 4.76 11.93 9.79
C LYS A 9 3.61 10.91 9.85
N ALA A 10 2.90 10.71 8.75
CA ALA A 10 1.81 9.74 8.67
C ALA A 10 2.30 8.31 8.92
N MET A 11 3.43 7.91 8.32
CA MET A 11 4.00 6.58 8.52
C MET A 11 4.50 6.40 9.97
N LYS A 12 5.13 7.43 10.54
CA LYS A 12 5.52 7.42 11.95
C LYS A 12 4.31 7.22 12.86
N TRP A 13 3.27 8.03 12.67
CA TRP A 13 2.03 7.92 13.46
C TRP A 13 1.39 6.53 13.38
N LEU A 14 1.35 5.94 12.17
CA LEU A 14 0.92 4.56 12.02
C LEU A 14 1.87 3.59 12.73
N GLY A 15 3.17 3.79 12.64
CA GLY A 15 4.18 2.94 13.29
C GLY A 15 4.13 2.95 14.83
N GLU A 16 3.56 3.98 15.43
CA GLU A 16 3.34 4.08 16.89
C GLU A 16 2.16 3.23 17.39
N LYS A 17 1.28 2.73 16.49
CA LYS A 17 0.16 1.87 16.86
C LYS A 17 0.64 0.43 17.07
N GLU A 18 0.22 -0.23 18.14
CA GLU A 18 0.69 -1.59 18.50
C GLU A 18 0.36 -2.61 17.41
N ASP A 19 -0.84 -2.52 16.84
CA ASP A 19 -1.40 -3.46 15.89
C ASP A 19 -0.99 -3.22 14.42
N THR A 20 -0.09 -2.29 14.12
CA THR A 20 0.29 -2.00 12.74
C THR A 20 1.51 -2.79 12.27
N MET A 21 1.47 -3.25 11.01
CA MET A 21 2.58 -3.89 10.31
C MET A 21 2.73 -3.33 8.90
N PHE A 22 3.96 -3.13 8.46
CA PHE A 22 4.30 -2.58 7.15
C PHE A 22 4.90 -3.68 6.28
N LEU A 23 4.30 -3.93 5.12
CA LEU A 23 4.73 -5.00 4.22
C LEU A 23 5.01 -4.45 2.82
N GLY A 24 5.94 -5.03 2.14
CA GLY A 24 6.15 -4.79 0.71
C GLY A 24 7.60 -4.76 0.29
N GLN A 25 7.80 -4.31 -0.93
CA GLN A 25 9.11 -4.16 -1.51
C GLN A 25 9.75 -2.84 -1.06
N ALA A 26 11.04 -2.87 -0.82
CA ALA A 26 11.82 -1.72 -0.36
C ALA A 26 11.34 -1.11 0.98
N CYS A 27 10.83 -1.95 1.89
CA CYS A 27 10.44 -1.55 3.24
C CYS A 27 11.63 -1.48 4.20
N LYS A 28 12.59 -2.39 4.04
CA LYS A 28 13.81 -2.48 4.85
C LYS A 28 15.07 -2.03 4.11
N VAL A 29 15.07 -2.09 2.78
CA VAL A 29 16.23 -1.74 1.95
C VAL A 29 16.36 -0.22 1.85
N SER A 30 17.50 0.32 2.28
CA SER A 30 17.79 1.76 2.19
C SER A 30 17.99 2.23 0.75
N GLY A 31 17.81 3.54 0.52
CA GLY A 31 18.05 4.16 -0.80
C GLY A 31 16.83 4.23 -1.72
N HIS A 32 15.70 3.68 -1.33
CA HIS A 32 14.46 3.77 -2.08
C HIS A 32 13.53 4.89 -1.56
N ALA A 33 12.74 5.46 -2.45
CA ALA A 33 11.78 6.51 -2.08
C ALA A 33 10.78 6.03 -1.01
N ILE A 34 10.32 4.77 -1.09
CA ILE A 34 9.41 4.17 -0.10
C ILE A 34 10.10 4.03 1.25
N SER A 35 11.24 3.34 1.33
CA SER A 35 11.96 3.12 2.58
C SER A 35 12.33 4.42 3.29
N SER A 36 12.64 5.47 2.51
CA SER A 36 12.96 6.78 3.06
C SER A 36 11.80 7.48 3.78
N THR A 37 10.57 7.06 3.54
CA THR A 37 9.39 7.55 4.26
C THR A 37 9.08 6.74 5.52
N LEU A 38 9.79 5.64 5.74
CA LEU A 38 9.63 4.74 6.89
C LEU A 38 10.74 4.90 7.92
N ASN A 39 11.61 5.90 7.80
CA ASN A 39 12.78 6.05 8.69
C ASN A 39 12.41 6.03 10.17
N ASP A 40 11.26 6.60 10.53
CA ASP A 40 10.77 6.70 11.90
C ASP A 40 9.82 5.54 12.29
N VAL A 41 9.62 4.55 11.42
CA VAL A 41 8.87 3.33 11.73
C VAL A 41 9.85 2.28 12.28
N PRO A 42 9.56 1.58 13.39
CA PRO A 42 10.41 0.53 13.92
C PRO A 42 10.69 -0.59 12.91
N LEU A 43 11.93 -1.11 12.88
CA LEU A 43 12.34 -2.15 11.91
C LEU A 43 11.61 -3.48 12.10
N GLU A 44 11.25 -3.81 13.34
CA GLU A 44 10.48 -5.00 13.68
C GLU A 44 9.06 -5.00 13.13
N LYS A 45 8.53 -3.80 12.83
CA LYS A 45 7.21 -3.63 12.20
C LYS A 45 7.25 -3.66 10.67
N ARG A 46 8.42 -3.80 10.08
CA ARG A 46 8.58 -3.82 8.63
C ARG A 46 8.90 -5.23 8.14
N ILE A 47 8.16 -5.71 7.17
CA ILE A 47 8.37 -6.99 6.50
C ILE A 47 8.78 -6.71 5.06
N GLU A 48 10.05 -7.03 4.73
CA GLU A 48 10.52 -6.98 3.34
C GLU A 48 10.02 -8.22 2.61
N LEU A 49 9.37 -8.03 1.47
CA LEU A 49 8.83 -9.10 0.64
C LEU A 49 9.51 -9.12 -0.72
N PRO A 50 9.58 -10.29 -1.37
CA PRO A 50 10.00 -10.40 -2.76
C PRO A 50 8.99 -9.71 -3.67
N VAL A 51 9.38 -9.50 -4.94
CA VAL A 51 8.51 -8.96 -5.99
C VAL A 51 7.45 -10.00 -6.35
N PHE A 52 6.32 -9.95 -5.66
CA PHE A 52 5.17 -10.81 -5.90
C PHE A 52 3.91 -10.10 -5.35
N GLU A 53 3.36 -9.21 -6.12
CA GLU A 53 2.34 -8.26 -5.72
C GLU A 53 1.03 -8.94 -5.27
N GLU A 54 0.62 -10.00 -5.94
CA GLU A 54 -0.57 -10.77 -5.57
C GLU A 54 -0.42 -11.44 -4.20
N MET A 55 0.69 -12.12 -3.97
CA MET A 55 1.01 -12.74 -2.67
C MET A 55 1.07 -11.67 -1.56
N GLN A 56 1.70 -10.53 -1.85
CA GLN A 56 1.84 -9.43 -0.89
C GLN A 56 0.47 -8.93 -0.40
N LEU A 57 -0.50 -8.74 -1.31
CA LEU A 57 -1.84 -8.28 -0.91
C LEU A 57 -2.62 -9.38 -0.20
N GLY A 58 -2.53 -10.63 -0.65
CA GLY A 58 -3.13 -11.78 0.03
C GLY A 58 -2.61 -11.94 1.46
N MET A 59 -1.29 -11.82 1.65
CA MET A 59 -0.65 -11.87 2.97
C MET A 59 -1.12 -10.70 3.86
N SER A 60 -1.17 -9.48 3.30
CA SER A 60 -1.66 -8.30 4.02
C SER A 60 -3.10 -8.48 4.50
N THR A 61 -3.96 -9.02 3.64
CA THR A 61 -5.35 -9.33 3.97
C THR A 61 -5.44 -10.39 5.07
N GLY A 62 -4.70 -11.50 4.95
CA GLY A 62 -4.68 -12.56 5.97
C GLY A 62 -4.21 -12.05 7.33
N MET A 63 -3.12 -11.28 7.37
CA MET A 63 -2.65 -10.66 8.63
C MET A 63 -3.68 -9.70 9.23
N SER A 64 -4.45 -9.01 8.41
CA SER A 64 -5.49 -8.12 8.93
C SER A 64 -6.66 -8.86 9.57
N LEU A 65 -6.95 -10.08 9.14
CA LEU A 65 -7.94 -10.94 9.79
C LEU A 65 -7.46 -11.48 11.14
N GLU A 66 -6.14 -11.57 11.34
CA GLU A 66 -5.51 -11.89 12.63
C GLU A 66 -5.39 -10.67 13.57
N GLY A 67 -6.03 -9.56 13.24
CA GLY A 67 -6.11 -8.39 14.11
C GLY A 67 -5.14 -7.26 13.81
N TYR A 68 -4.23 -7.42 12.85
CA TYR A 68 -3.33 -6.34 12.44
C TYR A 68 -4.02 -5.31 11.55
N THR A 69 -3.55 -4.08 11.62
CA THR A 69 -3.75 -3.06 10.59
C THR A 69 -2.52 -3.09 9.69
N THR A 70 -2.66 -3.60 8.48
CA THR A 70 -1.53 -3.77 7.56
C THR A 70 -1.40 -2.57 6.64
N ILE A 71 -0.17 -2.06 6.50
CA ILE A 71 0.21 -1.03 5.55
C ILE A 71 1.04 -1.72 4.46
N THR A 72 0.44 -1.98 3.31
CA THR A 72 1.10 -2.68 2.21
C THR A 72 1.52 -1.71 1.12
N MET A 73 2.80 -1.76 0.73
CA MET A 73 3.43 -0.74 -0.10
C MET A 73 3.90 -1.29 -1.43
N TYR A 74 3.50 -0.61 -2.50
CA TYR A 74 3.87 -0.94 -3.88
C TYR A 74 4.65 0.22 -4.49
N PRO A 75 5.87 -0.01 -4.99
CA PRO A 75 6.74 1.05 -5.48
C PRO A 75 6.24 1.71 -6.78
N ARG A 76 5.36 1.04 -7.52
CA ARG A 76 4.75 1.59 -8.75
C ARG A 76 3.32 1.10 -8.92
N PHE A 77 2.45 1.99 -9.38
CA PHE A 77 1.07 1.65 -9.69
C PHE A 77 0.96 0.65 -10.84
N ASP A 78 1.87 0.74 -11.80
CA ASP A 78 1.98 -0.18 -12.93
C ASP A 78 2.08 -1.64 -12.48
N PHE A 79 2.84 -1.92 -11.42
CA PHE A 79 3.02 -3.28 -10.90
C PHE A 79 1.88 -3.72 -9.98
N PHE A 80 1.21 -2.78 -9.32
CA PHE A 80 0.06 -3.09 -8.48
C PHE A 80 -1.09 -3.76 -9.24
N ILE A 81 -1.14 -3.61 -10.56
CA ILE A 81 -2.10 -4.32 -11.43
C ILE A 81 -2.02 -5.85 -11.22
N LEU A 82 -0.85 -6.41 -10.90
CA LEU A 82 -0.69 -7.83 -10.61
C LEU A 82 -1.44 -8.28 -9.33
N ALA A 83 -1.75 -7.36 -8.43
CA ALA A 83 -2.54 -7.62 -7.23
C ALA A 83 -4.04 -7.40 -7.44
N CYS A 84 -4.48 -7.09 -8.66
CA CYS A 84 -5.86 -6.69 -8.96
C CYS A 84 -6.89 -7.76 -8.54
N ASN A 85 -6.58 -9.04 -8.74
CA ASN A 85 -7.46 -10.13 -8.32
C ASN A 85 -7.66 -10.14 -6.79
N GLN A 86 -6.59 -10.04 -6.02
CA GLN A 86 -6.67 -9.99 -4.55
C GLN A 86 -7.41 -8.76 -4.04
N LEU A 87 -7.30 -7.63 -4.75
CA LEU A 87 -8.00 -6.42 -4.39
C LEU A 87 -9.51 -6.52 -4.72
N VAL A 88 -9.83 -6.77 -5.99
CA VAL A 88 -11.20 -6.62 -6.53
C VAL A 88 -12.09 -7.79 -6.11
N ASN A 89 -11.56 -9.01 -6.16
CA ASN A 89 -12.35 -10.22 -5.93
C ASN A 89 -12.29 -10.71 -4.47
N HIS A 90 -11.30 -10.29 -3.70
CA HIS A 90 -11.15 -10.74 -2.32
C HIS A 90 -11.31 -9.58 -1.34
N LEU A 91 -10.35 -8.67 -1.23
CA LEU A 91 -10.36 -7.62 -0.21
C LEU A 91 -11.62 -6.74 -0.28
N ASP A 92 -11.98 -6.28 -1.47
CA ASP A 92 -13.15 -5.41 -1.69
C ASP A 92 -14.49 -6.10 -1.40
N LYS A 93 -14.54 -7.42 -1.53
CA LYS A 93 -15.78 -8.20 -1.33
C LYS A 93 -15.86 -8.97 -0.03
N MET A 94 -14.82 -9.00 0.75
CA MET A 94 -14.68 -9.88 1.91
C MET A 94 -15.74 -9.62 2.98
N GLU A 95 -16.01 -8.37 3.32
CA GLU A 95 -17.03 -8.02 4.31
C GLU A 95 -18.43 -8.41 3.82
N GLU A 96 -18.73 -8.19 2.55
CA GLU A 96 -20.01 -8.56 1.93
C GLU A 96 -20.19 -10.08 1.89
N MET A 97 -19.19 -10.84 1.41
CA MET A 97 -19.23 -12.30 1.33
C MET A 97 -19.36 -12.97 2.70
N SER A 98 -18.71 -12.41 3.70
CA SER A 98 -18.77 -12.91 5.08
C SER A 98 -19.97 -12.40 5.87
N LYS A 99 -20.84 -11.58 5.28
CA LYS A 99 -21.98 -10.93 5.94
C LYS A 99 -21.55 -10.08 7.16
N GLY A 100 -20.37 -9.47 7.07
CA GLY A 100 -19.83 -8.60 8.11
C GLY A 100 -18.96 -9.30 9.17
N ASP A 101 -18.74 -10.61 9.08
CA ASP A 101 -17.90 -11.34 10.03
C ASP A 101 -16.39 -11.04 9.82
N MET A 102 -15.97 -10.82 8.57
CA MET A 102 -14.59 -10.48 8.22
C MET A 102 -14.49 -8.99 7.85
N LYS A 103 -13.73 -8.23 8.64
CA LYS A 103 -13.50 -6.79 8.43
C LYS A 103 -12.02 -6.49 8.33
N PRO A 104 -11.40 -6.75 7.19
CA PRO A 104 -9.97 -6.52 7.00
C PRO A 104 -9.61 -5.04 7.11
N ARG A 105 -8.48 -4.74 7.78
CA ARG A 105 -7.94 -3.40 7.95
C ARG A 105 -6.63 -3.27 7.17
N VAL A 106 -6.74 -2.93 5.91
CA VAL A 106 -5.59 -2.84 4.99
C VAL A 106 -5.48 -1.44 4.41
N ILE A 107 -4.33 -0.81 4.59
CA ILE A 107 -3.96 0.44 3.92
C ILE A 107 -3.02 0.07 2.78
N ILE A 108 -3.46 0.30 1.56
CA ILE A 108 -2.67 0.05 0.34
C ILE A 108 -2.04 1.37 -0.10
N ARG A 109 -0.73 1.45 -0.04
CA ARG A 109 0.03 2.60 -0.50
C ARG A 109 0.76 2.30 -1.81
N VAL A 110 0.36 2.99 -2.86
CA VAL A 110 0.90 2.82 -4.21
C VAL A 110 1.54 4.13 -4.67
N ALA A 111 2.71 4.06 -5.29
CA ALA A 111 3.35 5.23 -5.84
C ALA A 111 3.11 5.34 -7.36
N VAL A 112 2.65 6.51 -7.80
CA VAL A 112 2.68 6.90 -9.21
C VAL A 112 4.08 7.43 -9.52
N GLY A 113 4.71 6.90 -10.56
CA GLY A 113 6.06 7.31 -10.95
C GLY A 113 6.11 8.74 -11.48
N ALA A 114 7.14 9.49 -11.12
CA ALA A 114 7.39 10.83 -11.64
C ALA A 114 7.93 10.79 -13.06
N LYS A 115 7.55 11.81 -13.85
CA LYS A 115 8.12 12.08 -15.21
C LYS A 115 9.24 13.10 -15.18
N HIS A 116 9.45 13.78 -14.06
CA HIS A 116 10.48 14.77 -13.84
C HIS A 116 11.14 14.56 -12.47
N PRO A 117 12.44 14.80 -12.28
CA PRO A 117 13.44 15.17 -13.29
C PRO A 117 13.87 14.02 -14.22
N ILE A 118 13.48 12.78 -13.90
CA ILE A 118 13.80 11.59 -14.70
C ILE A 118 12.48 10.90 -15.04
N ASP A 119 12.24 10.67 -16.32
CA ASP A 119 11.12 9.86 -16.79
C ASP A 119 11.54 8.40 -16.85
N ALA A 120 10.91 7.57 -16.03
CA ALA A 120 11.15 6.13 -15.96
C ALA A 120 10.46 5.35 -17.10
N GLY A 121 9.74 6.05 -17.98
CA GLY A 121 9.04 5.47 -19.12
C GLY A 121 7.61 4.99 -18.83
N PRO A 122 6.91 4.57 -19.90
CA PRO A 122 5.46 4.31 -19.82
C PRO A 122 5.05 3.17 -18.90
N GLN A 123 5.94 2.24 -18.57
CA GLN A 123 5.66 1.13 -17.65
C GLN A 123 5.89 1.49 -16.17
N HIS A 124 6.24 2.74 -15.85
CA HIS A 124 6.57 3.18 -14.50
C HIS A 124 5.89 4.48 -14.08
N THR A 125 5.09 5.07 -14.97
CA THR A 125 4.51 6.41 -14.77
C THR A 125 2.99 6.46 -14.97
N GLN A 126 2.34 5.30 -15.05
CA GLN A 126 0.89 5.24 -15.22
C GLN A 126 0.17 5.54 -13.89
N ASN A 127 -0.95 6.25 -14.01
CA ASN A 127 -1.86 6.50 -12.90
C ASN A 127 -3.18 5.78 -13.17
N HIS A 128 -3.48 4.76 -12.39
CA HIS A 128 -4.69 3.95 -12.52
C HIS A 128 -5.77 4.30 -11.49
N THR A 129 -5.65 5.43 -10.79
CA THR A 129 -6.57 5.83 -9.71
C THR A 129 -8.03 5.78 -10.14
N GLU A 130 -8.38 6.39 -11.28
CA GLU A 130 -9.76 6.41 -11.77
C GLU A 130 -10.29 5.02 -12.17
N SER A 131 -9.43 4.16 -12.69
CA SER A 131 -9.79 2.78 -13.05
C SER A 131 -10.16 2.00 -11.79
N PHE A 132 -9.35 2.09 -10.74
CA PHE A 132 -9.63 1.43 -9.46
C PHE A 132 -10.86 2.01 -8.76
N ARG A 133 -11.08 3.33 -8.79
CA ARG A 133 -12.32 3.95 -8.27
C ARG A 133 -13.59 3.37 -8.90
N LYS A 134 -13.52 3.02 -10.19
CA LYS A 134 -14.67 2.43 -10.91
C LYS A 134 -14.85 0.94 -10.63
N MET A 135 -13.79 0.22 -10.30
CA MET A 135 -13.85 -1.22 -10.04
C MET A 135 -14.23 -1.56 -8.60
N LEU A 136 -13.89 -0.69 -7.64
CA LEU A 136 -14.05 -0.95 -6.22
C LEU A 136 -15.35 -0.38 -5.68
N THR A 137 -15.96 -1.08 -4.74
CA THR A 137 -17.23 -0.69 -4.10
C THR A 137 -17.09 -0.44 -2.61
N ASN A 138 -16.23 -1.18 -1.92
CA ASN A 138 -16.04 -1.11 -0.48
C ASN A 138 -14.68 -0.51 -0.10
N VAL A 139 -13.68 -0.61 -0.96
CA VAL A 139 -12.36 -0.01 -0.73
C VAL A 139 -12.33 1.43 -1.23
N ASN A 140 -12.02 2.38 -0.35
CA ASN A 140 -11.87 3.78 -0.71
C ASN A 140 -10.55 4.03 -1.44
N VAL A 141 -10.62 4.74 -2.57
CA VAL A 141 -9.46 5.13 -3.37
C VAL A 141 -9.21 6.64 -3.24
N VAL A 142 -8.09 7.00 -2.63
CA VAL A 142 -7.69 8.39 -2.40
C VAL A 142 -6.41 8.69 -3.17
N GLU A 143 -6.38 9.76 -3.93
CA GLU A 143 -5.17 10.28 -4.56
C GLU A 143 -4.65 11.45 -3.71
N LEU A 144 -3.41 11.32 -3.21
CA LEU A 144 -2.76 12.34 -2.42
C LEU A 144 -1.99 13.28 -3.36
N ILE A 145 -2.55 14.45 -3.64
CA ILE A 145 -2.00 15.46 -4.55
C ILE A 145 -1.43 16.68 -3.83
N GLU A 146 -1.83 16.89 -2.58
CA GLU A 146 -1.37 17.98 -1.72
C GLU A 146 -0.88 17.46 -0.37
N PRO A 147 0.05 18.18 0.30
CA PRO A 147 0.54 17.82 1.63
C PRO A 147 -0.53 17.95 2.73
#